data_1950b1c4670a36feab6187215a8b8683
#
_entry.id   1950b1c4670a36feab6187215a8b8683
#
_cell.length_a   1.000
_cell.length_b   1.000
_cell.length_c   1.000
_cell.angle_alpha   90.00
_cell.angle_beta   90.00
_cell.angle_gamma   90.00
#
_symmetry.space_group_name_H-M   'P 1'
#
loop_
_entity.id
_entity.type
_entity.pdbx_description
1 polymer ?
#
loop_
_entity_poly.entity_id
_entity_poly.type
_entity_poly.pdbx_seq_one_letter_code
_entity_poly.pdbx_strand_id
1 'polypeptide(L)'
;MLDNATLVPLVMAMLLALLQDCRRPFWPWLLLQVPVVVAAVIGIVRHDWFFGYEMAHYWQLAVITFFVVYYIYALRQYGRWLRENYADLEHKEVWQSLVFAIVLFVFYEIYTSNAGELFKEYLAQVLTIVIVAFLVWRVETLQRLEPNVELETDENDYSHIGALLEQQREATHFYLQNDLTLQQLALILGTNRTYLGAYFSQAGITYNAYINQMRIEHFKQLYMKAVAISRNVTARQLVSESGYRSYSTFSLAFKQYTGQSVTAWMCTQKRK
;
A
#
# COMPACT_ATOMS: atom_id res chain seq x y z
N MET A 1 -1.36 6.42 33.21
CA MET A 1 -0.03 5.94 32.78
C MET A 1 -0.08 4.51 32.26
N LEU A 2 -0.62 3.53 33.03
CA LEU A 2 -0.70 2.14 32.57
C LEU A 2 -1.52 1.96 31.30
N ASP A 3 -2.64 2.68 31.16
CA ASP A 3 -3.47 2.65 29.95
C ASP A 3 -2.67 3.10 28.72
N ASN A 4 -1.84 4.12 28.88
CA ASN A 4 -0.99 4.63 27.81
C ASN A 4 0.12 3.63 27.43
N ALA A 5 0.69 2.93 28.41
CA ALA A 5 1.71 1.91 28.18
C ALA A 5 1.17 0.67 27.43
N THR A 6 -0.14 0.47 27.42
CA THR A 6 -0.80 -0.64 26.70
C THR A 6 -1.41 -0.20 25.36
N LEU A 7 -2.11 0.94 25.32
CA LEU A 7 -2.84 1.40 24.14
C LEU A 7 -1.88 1.77 23.00
N VAL A 8 -0.81 2.52 23.28
CA VAL A 8 0.12 2.99 22.24
C VAL A 8 0.81 1.83 21.52
N PRO A 9 1.43 0.84 22.21
CA PRO A 9 2.02 -0.29 21.51
C PRO A 9 0.98 -1.15 20.77
N LEU A 10 -0.26 -1.25 21.25
CA LEU A 10 -1.31 -1.95 20.53
C LEU A 10 -1.62 -1.30 19.18
N VAL A 11 -1.74 0.04 19.16
CA VAL A 11 -1.94 0.80 17.92
C VAL A 11 -0.74 0.64 16.99
N MET A 12 0.48 0.71 17.53
CA MET A 12 1.70 0.49 16.73
C MET A 12 1.74 -0.91 16.11
N ALA A 13 1.39 -1.95 16.89
CA ALA A 13 1.31 -3.32 16.40
C ALA A 13 0.29 -3.47 15.28
N MET A 14 -0.89 -2.90 15.44
CA MET A 14 -1.94 -2.91 14.45
C MET A 14 -1.48 -2.25 13.15
N LEU A 15 -0.86 -1.07 13.22
CA LEU A 15 -0.36 -0.35 12.06
C LEU A 15 0.74 -1.14 11.33
N LEU A 16 1.65 -1.79 12.06
CA LEU A 16 2.69 -2.64 11.45
C LEU A 16 2.11 -3.90 10.82
N ALA A 17 1.07 -4.50 11.42
CA ALA A 17 0.39 -5.67 10.86
C ALA A 17 -0.35 -5.38 9.54
N LEU A 18 -0.66 -4.12 9.24
CA LEU A 18 -1.27 -3.71 7.97
C LEU A 18 -0.29 -3.76 6.78
N LEU A 19 1.03 -3.82 7.05
CA LEU A 19 2.06 -3.87 6.02
C LEU A 19 2.48 -5.32 5.79
N GLN A 20 2.15 -5.86 4.60
CA GLN A 20 2.31 -7.29 4.28
C GLN A 20 3.56 -7.63 3.47
N ASP A 21 4.40 -6.66 3.15
CA ASP A 21 5.63 -6.86 2.37
C ASP A 21 6.68 -7.69 3.12
N CYS A 22 6.81 -7.49 4.44
CA CYS A 22 7.70 -8.27 5.29
C CYS A 22 7.22 -8.29 6.74
N ARG A 23 7.60 -9.33 7.48
CA ARG A 23 7.34 -9.40 8.91
C ARG A 23 8.23 -8.42 9.66
N ARG A 24 7.62 -7.38 10.24
CA ARG A 24 8.33 -6.41 11.08
C ARG A 24 8.24 -6.81 12.54
N PRO A 25 9.38 -6.94 13.25
CA PRO A 25 9.36 -7.31 14.65
C PRO A 25 8.67 -6.21 15.47
N PHE A 26 7.70 -6.60 16.29
CA PHE A 26 6.96 -5.69 17.15
C PHE A 26 7.63 -5.50 18.53
N TRP A 27 8.39 -6.49 18.99
CA TRP A 27 8.98 -6.49 20.32
C TRP A 27 9.89 -5.28 20.66
N PRO A 28 10.63 -4.62 19.73
CA PRO A 28 11.40 -3.43 20.09
C PRO A 28 10.51 -2.28 20.60
N TRP A 29 9.30 -2.16 20.04
CA TRP A 29 8.34 -1.13 20.44
C TRP A 29 7.77 -1.40 21.84
N LEU A 30 7.63 -2.66 22.25
CA LEU A 30 7.29 -3.04 23.62
C LEU A 30 8.40 -2.65 24.60
N LEU A 31 9.66 -2.87 24.24
CA LEU A 31 10.79 -2.50 25.11
C LEU A 31 10.86 -1.00 25.36
N LEU A 32 10.49 -0.17 24.39
CA LEU A 32 10.44 1.28 24.54
C LEU A 32 9.36 1.75 25.55
N GLN A 33 8.42 0.88 25.94
CA GLN A 33 7.43 1.18 26.97
C GLN A 33 7.92 0.91 28.40
N VAL A 34 9.02 0.19 28.57
CA VAL A 34 9.55 -0.18 29.90
C VAL A 34 9.74 1.04 30.82
N PRO A 35 10.31 2.18 30.39
CA PRO A 35 10.46 3.36 31.25
C PRO A 35 9.12 3.86 31.79
N VAL A 36 8.07 3.86 30.95
CA VAL A 36 6.72 4.32 31.34
C VAL A 36 6.12 3.38 32.38
N VAL A 37 6.25 2.06 32.18
CA VAL A 37 5.77 1.04 33.12
C VAL A 37 6.51 1.15 34.47
N VAL A 38 7.83 1.33 34.42
CA VAL A 38 8.66 1.48 35.65
C VAL A 38 8.25 2.74 36.40
N ALA A 39 8.07 3.88 35.73
CA ALA A 39 7.61 5.12 36.34
C ALA A 39 6.22 4.93 37.00
N ALA A 40 5.30 4.26 36.32
CA ALA A 40 3.96 3.98 36.83
C ALA A 40 4.01 3.07 38.11
N VAL A 41 4.83 2.02 38.08
CA VAL A 41 5.00 1.10 39.24
C VAL A 41 5.61 1.83 40.43
N ILE A 42 6.64 2.66 40.21
CA ILE A 42 7.25 3.47 41.29
C ILE A 42 6.23 4.44 41.89
N GLY A 43 5.42 5.10 41.04
CA GLY A 43 4.34 6.00 41.47
C GLY A 43 3.33 5.30 42.37
N ILE A 44 2.90 4.08 41.99
CA ILE A 44 1.97 3.25 42.79
C ILE A 44 2.60 2.91 44.14
N VAL A 45 3.85 2.44 44.18
CA VAL A 45 4.56 2.06 45.40
C VAL A 45 4.76 3.24 46.35
N ARG A 46 5.03 4.42 45.82
CA ARG A 46 5.23 5.66 46.59
C ARG A 46 3.93 6.37 46.97
N HIS A 47 2.77 5.86 46.52
CA HIS A 47 1.48 6.57 46.63
C HIS A 47 1.49 8.00 46.05
N ASP A 48 2.40 8.24 45.10
CA ASP A 48 2.53 9.50 44.39
C ASP A 48 2.14 9.29 42.92
N TRP A 49 0.89 9.60 42.60
CA TRP A 49 0.31 9.40 41.24
C TRP A 49 0.90 10.29 40.20
N PHE A 50 1.58 11.36 40.61
CA PHE A 50 2.23 12.32 39.70
C PHE A 50 3.72 12.03 39.50
N PHE A 51 4.28 11.08 40.26
CA PHE A 51 5.69 10.71 40.18
C PHE A 51 6.06 10.31 38.74
N GLY A 52 6.99 11.07 38.17
CA GLY A 52 7.50 10.78 36.82
C GLY A 52 6.49 10.98 35.68
N TYR A 53 5.30 11.54 35.95
CA TYR A 53 4.25 11.73 34.92
C TYR A 53 4.73 12.57 33.75
N GLU A 54 5.34 13.71 34.01
CA GLU A 54 5.85 14.60 32.95
C GLU A 54 6.93 13.92 32.11
N MET A 55 7.89 13.25 32.77
CA MET A 55 8.96 12.54 32.08
C MET A 55 8.42 11.39 31.26
N ALA A 56 7.46 10.63 31.77
CA ALA A 56 6.81 9.55 31.04
C ALA A 56 6.02 10.08 29.84
N HIS A 57 5.35 11.23 29.97
CA HIS A 57 4.62 11.87 28.87
C HIS A 57 5.57 12.33 27.75
N TYR A 58 6.65 13.05 28.08
CA TYR A 58 7.64 13.45 27.05
C TYR A 58 8.33 12.26 26.40
N TRP A 59 8.62 11.21 27.19
CA TRP A 59 9.15 9.97 26.64
C TRP A 59 8.17 9.32 25.66
N GLN A 60 6.89 9.25 26.00
CA GLN A 60 5.86 8.67 25.15
C GLN A 60 5.71 9.47 23.85
N LEU A 61 5.73 10.80 23.91
CA LEU A 61 5.68 11.68 22.75
C LEU A 61 6.89 11.41 21.82
N ALA A 62 8.09 11.27 22.39
CA ALA A 62 9.29 10.95 21.63
C ALA A 62 9.18 9.58 20.93
N VAL A 63 8.65 8.56 21.61
CA VAL A 63 8.43 7.21 21.05
C VAL A 63 7.41 7.25 19.92
N ILE A 64 6.29 7.97 20.08
CA ILE A 64 5.27 8.15 19.04
C ILE A 64 5.88 8.85 17.82
N THR A 65 6.63 9.93 18.02
CA THR A 65 7.29 10.67 16.93
C THR A 65 8.26 9.79 16.16
N PHE A 66 9.10 9.04 16.87
CA PHE A 66 10.03 8.10 16.26
C PHE A 66 9.29 6.99 15.48
N PHE A 67 8.19 6.47 16.03
CA PHE A 67 7.37 5.47 15.34
C PHE A 67 6.75 6.04 14.05
N VAL A 68 6.23 7.27 14.06
CA VAL A 68 5.65 7.90 12.86
C VAL A 68 6.70 8.03 11.75
N VAL A 69 7.92 8.47 12.09
CA VAL A 69 9.02 8.55 11.12
C VAL A 69 9.36 7.16 10.55
N TYR A 70 9.48 6.17 11.42
CA TYR A 70 9.70 4.78 11.01
C TYR A 70 8.56 4.25 10.13
N TYR A 71 7.31 4.54 10.47
CA TYR A 71 6.14 4.10 9.72
C TYR A 71 6.06 4.72 8.33
N ILE A 72 6.45 6.00 8.18
CA ILE A 72 6.58 6.65 6.86
C ILE A 72 7.63 5.94 6.00
N TYR A 73 8.76 5.57 6.59
CA TYR A 73 9.79 4.79 5.88
C TYR A 73 9.25 3.41 5.45
N ALA A 74 8.57 2.71 6.36
CA ALA A 74 7.97 1.41 6.10
C ALA A 74 6.88 1.48 5.01
N LEU A 75 6.05 2.53 4.99
CA LEU A 75 5.07 2.77 3.93
C LEU A 75 5.70 2.98 2.55
N ARG A 76 6.83 3.71 2.49
CA ARG A 76 7.57 3.89 1.24
C ARG A 76 8.13 2.57 0.71
N GLN A 77 8.62 1.71 1.60
CA GLN A 77 9.10 0.37 1.26
C GLN A 77 7.95 -0.50 0.75
N TYR A 78 6.82 -0.51 1.46
CA TYR A 78 5.63 -1.22 1.06
C TYR A 78 5.08 -0.75 -0.30
N GLY A 79 5.06 0.56 -0.56
CA GLY A 79 4.64 1.10 -1.86
C GLY A 79 5.56 0.70 -3.02
N ARG A 80 6.86 0.50 -2.78
CA ARG A 80 7.78 -0.08 -3.78
C ARG A 80 7.43 -1.55 -4.04
N TRP A 81 7.30 -2.33 -2.97
CA TRP A 81 6.92 -3.74 -3.07
C TRP A 81 5.60 -3.95 -3.82
N LEU A 82 4.58 -3.10 -3.59
CA LEU A 82 3.32 -3.16 -4.35
C LEU A 82 3.55 -2.98 -5.85
N ARG A 83 4.36 -2.00 -6.25
CA ARG A 83 4.66 -1.75 -7.67
C ARG A 83 5.47 -2.85 -8.33
N GLU A 84 6.23 -3.59 -7.55
CA GLU A 84 7.02 -4.73 -8.02
C GLU A 84 6.18 -6.02 -8.16
N ASN A 85 5.02 -6.08 -7.52
CA ASN A 85 4.24 -7.31 -7.43
C ASN A 85 2.85 -7.25 -8.05
N TYR A 86 2.30 -6.05 -8.26
CA TYR A 86 0.93 -5.88 -8.74
C TYR A 86 0.84 -4.94 -9.93
N ALA A 87 0.07 -5.35 -10.94
CA ALA A 87 -0.22 -4.51 -12.10
C ALA A 87 -1.21 -3.39 -11.76
N ASP A 88 -2.19 -3.67 -10.90
CA ASP A 88 -3.19 -2.72 -10.45
C ASP A 88 -3.01 -2.41 -8.97
N LEU A 89 -2.80 -1.11 -8.67
CA LEU A 89 -2.58 -0.62 -7.31
C LEU A 89 -3.87 -0.05 -6.68
N GLU A 90 -4.96 0.00 -7.43
CA GLU A 90 -6.23 0.52 -6.93
C GLU A 90 -6.66 -0.27 -5.70
N HIS A 91 -7.01 0.42 -4.62
CA HIS A 91 -7.37 -0.13 -3.31
C HIS A 91 -6.26 -0.89 -2.54
N LYS A 92 -5.04 -0.99 -3.08
CA LYS A 92 -3.91 -1.66 -2.41
C LYS A 92 -2.97 -0.67 -1.71
N GLU A 93 -3.06 0.61 -2.06
CA GLU A 93 -2.26 1.67 -1.42
C GLU A 93 -2.69 1.89 0.03
N VAL A 94 -1.70 1.96 0.90
CA VAL A 94 -1.91 2.08 2.36
C VAL A 94 -1.62 3.48 2.91
N TRP A 95 -1.51 4.52 2.05
CA TRP A 95 -1.31 5.90 2.54
C TRP A 95 -2.43 6.35 3.49
N GLN A 96 -3.62 5.80 3.31
CA GLN A 96 -4.77 6.01 4.19
C GLN A 96 -4.49 5.55 5.63
N SER A 97 -3.66 4.51 5.82
CA SER A 97 -3.26 4.06 7.15
C SER A 97 -2.35 5.06 7.86
N LEU A 98 -1.58 5.87 7.12
CA LEU A 98 -0.81 6.97 7.71
C LEU A 98 -1.73 8.09 8.24
N VAL A 99 -2.74 8.48 7.46
CA VAL A 99 -3.75 9.46 7.90
C VAL A 99 -4.45 8.92 9.14
N PHE A 100 -4.84 7.66 9.12
CA PHE A 100 -5.46 6.99 10.25
C PHE A 100 -4.54 6.97 11.49
N ALA A 101 -3.25 6.68 11.33
CA ALA A 101 -2.26 6.75 12.41
C ALA A 101 -2.17 8.15 13.03
N ILE A 102 -2.11 9.18 12.20
CA ILE A 102 -2.07 10.57 12.66
C ILE A 102 -3.34 10.90 13.45
N VAL A 103 -4.52 10.54 12.92
CA VAL A 103 -5.78 10.75 13.61
C VAL A 103 -5.80 10.04 14.97
N LEU A 104 -5.37 8.78 15.03
CA LEU A 104 -5.29 8.03 16.28
C LEU A 104 -4.37 8.69 17.32
N PHE A 105 -3.21 9.18 16.90
CA PHE A 105 -2.28 9.84 17.82
C PHE A 105 -2.77 11.22 18.28
N VAL A 106 -3.48 11.96 17.43
CA VAL A 106 -4.15 13.21 17.84
C VAL A 106 -5.24 12.92 18.88
N PHE A 107 -6.06 11.89 18.66
CA PHE A 107 -7.05 11.45 19.64
C PHE A 107 -6.40 11.00 20.94
N TYR A 108 -5.27 10.31 20.87
CA TYR A 108 -4.49 9.92 22.05
C TYR A 108 -4.06 11.14 22.85
N GLU A 109 -3.52 12.18 22.24
CA GLU A 109 -3.13 13.42 22.90
C GLU A 109 -4.34 14.12 23.58
N ILE A 110 -5.47 14.18 22.89
CA ILE A 110 -6.72 14.71 23.47
C ILE A 110 -7.17 13.87 24.67
N TYR A 111 -7.10 12.53 24.57
CA TYR A 111 -7.48 11.62 25.66
C TYR A 111 -6.58 11.79 26.89
N THR A 112 -5.28 12.00 26.71
CA THR A 112 -4.33 12.21 27.78
C THR A 112 -4.35 13.63 28.36
N SER A 113 -4.98 14.59 27.63
CA SER A 113 -5.17 15.94 28.10
C SER A 113 -6.08 15.98 29.35
N ASN A 114 -6.05 17.09 30.09
CA ASN A 114 -6.82 17.24 31.34
C ASN A 114 -8.32 17.56 31.10
N ALA A 115 -8.91 17.02 30.02
CA ALA A 115 -10.33 17.12 29.72
C ALA A 115 -11.15 16.26 30.72
N GLY A 116 -12.40 16.66 30.99
CA GLY A 116 -13.26 16.00 31.98
C GLY A 116 -13.50 14.52 31.68
N GLU A 117 -13.79 13.72 32.73
CA GLU A 117 -13.91 12.26 32.64
C GLU A 117 -14.97 11.78 31.63
N LEU A 118 -16.14 12.41 31.60
CA LEU A 118 -17.20 12.08 30.64
C LEU A 118 -16.75 12.29 29.18
N PHE A 119 -16.00 13.34 28.91
CA PHE A 119 -15.49 13.60 27.58
C PHE A 119 -14.51 12.50 27.14
N LYS A 120 -13.63 12.06 28.04
CA LYS A 120 -12.68 10.96 27.77
C LYS A 120 -13.39 9.64 27.48
N GLU A 121 -14.47 9.34 28.18
CA GLU A 121 -15.26 8.11 27.97
C GLU A 121 -15.92 8.09 26.60
N TYR A 122 -16.61 9.16 26.21
CA TYR A 122 -17.19 9.27 24.86
C TYR A 122 -16.14 9.24 23.76
N LEU A 123 -15.01 9.90 23.98
CA LEU A 123 -13.90 9.90 23.03
C LEU A 123 -13.33 8.48 22.84
N ALA A 124 -13.17 7.71 23.90
CA ALA A 124 -12.72 6.32 23.84
C ALA A 124 -13.69 5.43 23.05
N GLN A 125 -15.01 5.62 23.24
CA GLN A 125 -16.04 4.91 22.48
C GLN A 125 -15.98 5.23 20.99
N VAL A 126 -15.90 6.51 20.61
CA VAL A 126 -15.75 6.93 19.21
C VAL A 126 -14.49 6.35 18.59
N LEU A 127 -13.37 6.40 19.31
CA LEU A 127 -12.10 5.84 18.85
C LEU A 127 -12.20 4.33 18.59
N THR A 128 -12.85 3.60 19.50
CA THR A 128 -13.07 2.15 19.33
C THR A 128 -13.89 1.85 18.08
N ILE A 129 -14.95 2.58 17.83
CA ILE A 129 -15.79 2.41 16.63
C ILE A 129 -14.96 2.69 15.36
N VAL A 130 -14.16 3.77 15.34
CA VAL A 130 -13.29 4.12 14.21
C VAL A 130 -12.25 3.03 13.94
N ILE A 131 -11.61 2.49 14.99
CA ILE A 131 -10.65 1.41 14.87
C ILE A 131 -11.31 0.15 14.29
N VAL A 132 -12.46 -0.27 14.83
CA VAL A 132 -13.18 -1.46 14.35
C VAL A 132 -13.61 -1.28 12.89
N ALA A 133 -14.19 -0.15 12.53
CA ALA A 133 -14.61 0.14 11.17
C ALA A 133 -13.42 0.10 10.19
N PHE A 134 -12.28 0.69 10.57
CA PHE A 134 -11.06 0.64 9.77
C PHE A 134 -10.52 -0.77 9.62
N LEU A 135 -10.51 -1.58 10.69
CA LEU A 135 -10.05 -2.97 10.63
C LEU A 135 -10.93 -3.82 9.73
N VAL A 136 -12.26 -3.69 9.83
CA VAL A 136 -13.22 -4.42 8.97
C VAL A 136 -12.97 -4.06 7.50
N TRP A 137 -12.91 -2.76 7.19
CA TRP A 137 -12.63 -2.29 5.83
C TRP A 137 -11.29 -2.83 5.31
N ARG A 138 -10.26 -2.84 6.16
CA ARG A 138 -8.91 -3.29 5.75
C ARG A 138 -8.83 -4.79 5.57
N VAL A 139 -9.47 -5.59 6.43
CA VAL A 139 -9.54 -7.06 6.28
C VAL A 139 -10.17 -7.43 4.95
N GLU A 140 -11.27 -6.79 4.56
CA GLU A 140 -11.92 -7.03 3.26
C GLU A 140 -10.98 -6.71 2.09
N THR A 141 -10.18 -5.63 2.20
CA THR A 141 -9.20 -5.26 1.18
C THR A 141 -8.05 -6.28 1.08
N LEU A 142 -7.59 -6.82 2.22
CA LEU A 142 -6.46 -7.75 2.30
C LEU A 142 -6.80 -9.18 1.89
N GLN A 143 -8.03 -9.63 2.07
CA GLN A 143 -8.48 -10.97 1.65
C GLN A 143 -8.34 -11.21 0.13
N ARG A 144 -8.18 -10.13 -0.65
CA ARG A 144 -7.96 -10.20 -2.10
C ARG A 144 -6.49 -10.38 -2.50
N LEU A 145 -5.55 -10.38 -1.54
CA LEU A 145 -4.13 -10.61 -1.80
C LEU A 145 -3.85 -12.12 -1.77
N GLU A 146 -3.37 -12.66 -2.88
CA GLU A 146 -3.08 -14.09 -3.01
C GLU A 146 -1.85 -14.50 -2.18
N PRO A 147 -1.84 -15.70 -1.55
CA PRO A 147 -0.68 -16.23 -0.86
C PRO A 147 0.45 -16.56 -1.84
N ASN A 148 1.69 -16.37 -1.40
CA ASN A 148 2.87 -16.74 -2.17
C ASN A 148 2.98 -18.28 -2.27
N VAL A 149 2.82 -18.82 -3.46
CA VAL A 149 3.21 -20.19 -3.79
C VAL A 149 4.60 -20.14 -4.41
N GLU A 150 5.62 -20.64 -3.71
CA GLU A 150 6.97 -20.74 -4.24
C GLU A 150 7.06 -22.01 -5.12
N LEU A 151 7.35 -21.82 -6.40
CA LEU A 151 7.79 -22.88 -7.29
C LEU A 151 9.32 -22.89 -7.31
N GLU A 152 9.92 -24.00 -6.92
CA GLU A 152 11.37 -24.22 -7.05
C GLU A 152 11.73 -24.40 -8.52
N THR A 153 12.57 -23.54 -9.06
CA THR A 153 13.16 -23.67 -10.40
C THR A 153 14.62 -23.22 -10.39
N ASP A 154 15.44 -23.93 -11.15
CA ASP A 154 16.89 -23.80 -11.26
C ASP A 154 17.39 -22.46 -11.79
N GLU A 155 18.65 -22.13 -11.46
CA GLU A 155 19.30 -20.83 -11.63
C GLU A 155 19.64 -20.45 -13.09
N ASN A 156 19.52 -19.14 -13.37
CA ASN A 156 20.36 -18.33 -14.29
C ASN A 156 20.13 -18.33 -15.80
N ASP A 157 18.89 -18.17 -16.30
CA ASP A 157 18.78 -17.58 -17.65
C ASP A 157 17.68 -16.52 -17.76
N TYR A 158 17.98 -15.27 -17.33
CA TYR A 158 17.09 -14.12 -17.48
C TYR A 158 16.89 -13.70 -18.95
N SER A 159 17.80 -14.07 -19.86
CA SER A 159 17.70 -13.73 -21.29
C SER A 159 16.49 -14.40 -21.95
N HIS A 160 16.15 -15.60 -21.50
CA HIS A 160 15.00 -16.35 -21.98
C HIS A 160 13.66 -15.74 -21.56
N ILE A 161 13.60 -15.06 -20.40
CA ILE A 161 12.36 -14.46 -19.87
C ILE A 161 11.82 -13.37 -20.79
N GLY A 162 12.70 -12.55 -21.36
CA GLY A 162 12.28 -11.51 -22.32
C GLY A 162 11.59 -12.09 -23.57
N ALA A 163 12.12 -13.18 -24.11
CA ALA A 163 11.54 -13.87 -25.25
C ALA A 163 10.18 -14.51 -24.90
N LEU A 164 10.08 -15.12 -23.71
CA LEU A 164 8.82 -15.69 -23.21
C LEU A 164 7.73 -14.63 -23.02
N LEU A 165 8.10 -13.45 -22.46
CA LEU A 165 7.19 -12.33 -22.27
C LEU A 165 6.60 -11.86 -23.63
N GLU A 166 7.43 -11.68 -24.66
CA GLU A 166 6.96 -11.26 -25.97
C GLU A 166 6.10 -12.34 -26.62
N GLN A 167 6.48 -13.62 -26.56
CA GLN A 167 5.71 -14.73 -27.09
C GLN A 167 4.33 -14.81 -26.43
N GLN A 168 4.28 -14.77 -25.11
CA GLN A 168 3.03 -14.87 -24.34
C GLN A 168 2.17 -13.60 -24.46
N ARG A 169 2.79 -12.43 -24.66
CA ARG A 169 2.08 -11.17 -24.92
C ARG A 169 1.16 -11.29 -26.14
N GLU A 170 1.65 -11.86 -27.24
CA GLU A 170 0.86 -12.03 -28.46
C GLU A 170 -0.17 -13.17 -28.33
N ALA A 171 0.20 -14.26 -27.65
CA ALA A 171 -0.64 -15.44 -27.54
C ALA A 171 -1.82 -15.27 -26.57
N THR A 172 -1.61 -14.65 -25.43
CA THR A 172 -2.59 -14.63 -24.32
C THR A 172 -3.16 -13.27 -23.98
N HIS A 173 -2.51 -12.19 -24.44
CA HIS A 173 -2.86 -10.82 -24.04
C HIS A 173 -3.02 -10.65 -22.51
N PHE A 174 -2.14 -11.31 -21.73
CA PHE A 174 -2.22 -11.39 -20.27
C PHE A 174 -2.37 -10.00 -19.60
N TYR A 175 -1.82 -8.95 -20.21
CA TYR A 175 -1.88 -7.59 -19.70
C TYR A 175 -3.31 -7.01 -19.65
N LEU A 176 -4.28 -7.60 -20.35
CA LEU A 176 -5.68 -7.19 -20.30
C LEU A 176 -6.41 -7.74 -19.07
N GLN A 177 -5.81 -8.73 -18.39
CA GLN A 177 -6.38 -9.27 -17.17
C GLN A 177 -6.29 -8.25 -16.03
N ASN A 178 -7.44 -7.91 -15.44
CA ASN A 178 -7.48 -7.07 -14.26
C ASN A 178 -6.82 -7.78 -13.07
N ASP A 179 -6.21 -7.02 -12.16
CA ASP A 179 -5.54 -7.52 -10.93
C ASP A 179 -4.43 -8.56 -11.19
N LEU A 180 -3.85 -8.60 -12.37
CA LEU A 180 -2.74 -9.50 -12.67
C LEU A 180 -1.58 -9.27 -11.70
N THR A 181 -1.16 -10.32 -11.00
CA THR A 181 -0.02 -10.31 -10.09
C THR A 181 1.24 -10.80 -10.79
N LEU A 182 2.42 -10.40 -10.27
CA LEU A 182 3.71 -10.91 -10.74
C LEU A 182 3.78 -12.43 -10.67
N GLN A 183 3.16 -13.03 -9.63
CA GLN A 183 3.11 -14.48 -9.46
C GLN A 183 2.26 -15.16 -10.52
N GLN A 184 1.07 -14.63 -10.83
CA GLN A 184 0.22 -15.15 -11.90
C GLN A 184 0.90 -15.07 -13.26
N LEU A 185 1.61 -13.93 -13.53
CA LEU A 185 2.38 -13.82 -14.76
C LEU A 185 3.53 -14.84 -14.80
N ALA A 186 4.22 -15.07 -13.68
CA ALA A 186 5.26 -16.09 -13.59
C ALA A 186 4.72 -17.50 -13.91
N LEU A 187 3.52 -17.84 -13.41
CA LEU A 187 2.83 -19.09 -13.73
C LEU A 187 2.48 -19.19 -15.22
N ILE A 188 1.98 -18.12 -15.84
CA ILE A 188 1.68 -18.07 -17.28
C ILE A 188 2.94 -18.31 -18.11
N LEU A 189 4.08 -17.80 -17.67
CA LEU A 189 5.38 -17.94 -18.33
C LEU A 189 6.08 -19.28 -18.03
N GLY A 190 5.56 -20.10 -17.10
CA GLY A 190 6.23 -21.32 -16.65
C GLY A 190 7.50 -21.08 -15.85
N THR A 191 7.62 -19.93 -15.19
CA THR A 191 8.74 -19.54 -14.35
C THR A 191 8.29 -19.25 -12.92
N ASN A 192 9.22 -18.85 -12.04
CA ASN A 192 8.86 -18.43 -10.69
C ASN A 192 8.90 -16.91 -10.51
N ARG A 193 8.23 -16.44 -9.44
CA ARG A 193 8.14 -15.01 -9.10
C ARG A 193 9.51 -14.37 -8.87
N THR A 194 10.46 -15.10 -8.27
CA THR A 194 11.80 -14.59 -7.93
C THR A 194 12.59 -14.26 -9.19
N TYR A 195 12.59 -15.15 -10.17
CA TYR A 195 13.25 -14.93 -11.45
C TYR A 195 12.62 -13.80 -12.24
N LEU A 196 11.29 -13.77 -12.32
CA LEU A 196 10.60 -12.71 -13.02
C LEU A 196 10.81 -11.35 -12.34
N GLY A 197 10.84 -11.31 -11.00
CA GLY A 197 11.17 -10.10 -10.24
C GLY A 197 12.60 -9.64 -10.46
N ALA A 198 13.58 -10.56 -10.50
CA ALA A 198 14.96 -10.26 -10.80
C ALA A 198 15.14 -9.71 -12.24
N TYR A 199 14.44 -10.29 -13.21
CA TYR A 199 14.40 -9.77 -14.58
C TYR A 199 13.96 -8.30 -14.64
N PHE A 200 12.84 -7.96 -14.02
CA PHE A 200 12.35 -6.56 -14.00
C PHE A 200 13.32 -5.63 -13.27
N SER A 201 13.90 -6.09 -12.16
CA SER A 201 14.91 -5.32 -11.42
C SER A 201 16.16 -5.05 -12.26
N GLN A 202 16.65 -6.04 -13.00
CA GLN A 202 17.80 -5.91 -13.91
C GLN A 202 17.46 -4.97 -15.09
N ALA A 203 16.25 -5.06 -15.62
CA ALA A 203 15.74 -4.16 -16.67
C ALA A 203 15.53 -2.72 -16.18
N GLY A 204 15.63 -2.44 -14.87
CA GLY A 204 15.43 -1.13 -14.28
C GLY A 204 13.98 -0.64 -14.33
N ILE A 205 13.01 -1.52 -14.53
CA ILE A 205 11.58 -1.20 -14.59
C ILE A 205 10.81 -1.97 -13.52
N THR A 206 9.71 -1.41 -13.03
CA THR A 206 8.81 -2.14 -12.14
C THR A 206 7.81 -2.97 -12.95
N TYR A 207 7.35 -4.07 -12.37
CA TYR A 207 6.29 -4.90 -12.96
C TYR A 207 5.04 -4.06 -13.33
N ASN A 208 4.62 -3.18 -12.41
CA ASN A 208 3.48 -2.27 -12.65
C ASN A 208 3.72 -1.36 -13.87
N ALA A 209 4.91 -0.78 -14.00
CA ALA A 209 5.25 0.08 -15.14
C ALA A 209 5.21 -0.70 -16.47
N TYR A 210 5.73 -1.93 -16.48
CA TYR A 210 5.72 -2.81 -17.64
C TYR A 210 4.30 -3.14 -18.12
N ILE A 211 3.41 -3.57 -17.20
CA ILE A 211 2.02 -3.86 -17.55
C ILE A 211 1.28 -2.60 -18.01
N ASN A 212 1.47 -1.47 -17.31
CA ASN A 212 0.84 -0.21 -17.70
C ASN A 212 1.28 0.27 -19.09
N GLN A 213 2.56 0.09 -19.44
CA GLN A 213 3.04 0.40 -20.78
C GLN A 213 2.28 -0.38 -21.85
N MET A 214 2.14 -1.69 -21.70
CA MET A 214 1.41 -2.54 -22.67
C MET A 214 -0.07 -2.14 -22.78
N ARG A 215 -0.73 -1.91 -21.65
CA ARG A 215 -2.13 -1.45 -21.63
C ARG A 215 -2.34 -0.11 -22.32
N ILE A 216 -1.40 0.84 -22.12
CA ILE A 216 -1.45 2.15 -22.75
C ILE A 216 -1.20 2.03 -24.27
N GLU A 217 -0.27 1.20 -24.69
CA GLU A 217 -0.04 0.93 -26.10
C GLU A 217 -1.26 0.29 -26.76
N HIS A 218 -1.89 -0.67 -26.09
CA HIS A 218 -3.13 -1.29 -26.56
C HIS A 218 -4.27 -0.26 -26.67
N PHE A 219 -4.45 0.61 -25.66
CA PHE A 219 -5.42 1.72 -25.74
C PHE A 219 -5.17 2.61 -26.97
N LYS A 220 -3.92 2.97 -27.24
CA LYS A 220 -3.57 3.78 -28.42
C LYS A 220 -3.95 3.07 -29.72
N GLN A 221 -3.68 1.76 -29.80
CA GLN A 221 -4.05 0.96 -30.98
C GLN A 221 -5.56 0.88 -31.17
N LEU A 222 -6.32 0.63 -30.09
CA LEU A 222 -7.79 0.60 -30.12
C LEU A 222 -8.35 1.95 -30.58
N TYR A 223 -7.83 3.05 -30.05
CA TYR A 223 -8.26 4.39 -30.46
C TYR A 223 -7.99 4.66 -31.93
N MET A 224 -6.78 4.35 -32.44
CA MET A 224 -6.43 4.56 -33.84
C MET A 224 -7.30 3.70 -34.77
N LYS A 225 -7.58 2.45 -34.40
CA LYS A 225 -8.53 1.58 -35.12
C LYS A 225 -9.94 2.20 -35.16
N ALA A 226 -10.42 2.70 -34.01
CA ALA A 226 -11.75 3.33 -33.94
C ALA A 226 -11.85 4.59 -34.81
N VAL A 227 -10.82 5.43 -34.81
CA VAL A 227 -10.75 6.62 -35.68
C VAL A 227 -10.76 6.24 -37.16
N ALA A 228 -9.97 5.23 -37.57
CA ALA A 228 -9.88 4.78 -38.98
C ALA A 228 -11.22 4.27 -39.53
N ILE A 229 -12.07 3.66 -38.70
CA ILE A 229 -13.41 3.17 -39.11
C ILE A 229 -14.53 4.16 -38.75
N SER A 230 -14.19 5.41 -38.38
CA SER A 230 -15.13 6.47 -37.99
C SER A 230 -16.12 6.03 -36.89
N ARG A 231 -15.73 5.06 -36.04
CA ARG A 231 -16.53 4.57 -34.91
C ARG A 231 -16.53 5.57 -33.77
N ASN A 232 -17.71 5.95 -33.32
CA ASN A 232 -17.85 6.82 -32.16
C ASN A 232 -17.63 5.98 -30.87
N VAL A 233 -16.45 6.13 -30.24
CA VAL A 233 -16.09 5.44 -29.00
C VAL A 233 -15.76 6.43 -27.91
N THR A 234 -16.17 6.11 -26.68
CA THR A 234 -15.78 6.91 -25.52
C THR A 234 -14.43 6.46 -24.98
N ALA A 235 -13.66 7.40 -24.42
CA ALA A 235 -12.38 7.05 -23.78
C ALA A 235 -12.56 6.01 -22.68
N ARG A 236 -13.69 6.05 -21.94
CA ARG A 236 -13.98 5.07 -20.86
C ARG A 236 -14.14 3.64 -21.39
N GLN A 237 -14.80 3.45 -22.53
CA GLN A 237 -14.94 2.12 -23.15
C GLN A 237 -13.58 1.56 -23.53
N LEU A 238 -12.75 2.34 -24.22
CA LEU A 238 -11.41 1.90 -24.61
C LEU A 238 -10.49 1.62 -23.42
N VAL A 239 -10.65 2.36 -22.31
CA VAL A 239 -9.91 2.13 -21.06
C VAL A 239 -10.28 0.78 -20.47
N SER A 240 -11.57 0.42 -20.43
CA SER A 240 -12.02 -0.89 -19.95
C SER A 240 -11.50 -2.02 -20.85
N GLU A 241 -11.54 -1.83 -22.18
CA GLU A 241 -11.02 -2.79 -23.17
C GLU A 241 -9.49 -2.96 -23.09
N SER A 242 -8.77 -1.97 -22.55
CA SER A 242 -7.31 -2.03 -22.36
C SER A 242 -6.86 -2.60 -21.01
N GLY A 243 -7.76 -3.20 -20.23
CA GLY A 243 -7.45 -3.90 -18.98
C GLY A 243 -7.37 -3.02 -17.73
N TYR A 244 -7.92 -1.80 -17.78
CA TYR A 244 -8.03 -0.95 -16.59
C TYR A 244 -9.44 -1.02 -16.00
N ARG A 245 -9.53 -1.07 -14.66
CA ARG A 245 -10.80 -1.00 -13.94
C ARG A 245 -11.37 0.41 -13.86
N SER A 246 -10.49 1.40 -13.71
CA SER A 246 -10.93 2.79 -13.54
C SER A 246 -10.24 3.75 -14.50
N TYR A 247 -10.99 4.76 -14.91
CA TYR A 247 -10.48 5.84 -15.76
C TYR A 247 -9.44 6.70 -15.01
N SER A 248 -9.58 6.87 -13.70
CA SER A 248 -8.66 7.67 -12.89
C SER A 248 -7.26 7.05 -12.87
N THR A 249 -7.16 5.75 -12.59
CA THR A 249 -5.89 4.99 -12.59
C THR A 249 -5.24 5.04 -13.97
N PHE A 250 -6.02 4.78 -15.02
CA PHE A 250 -5.54 4.90 -16.39
C PHE A 250 -5.01 6.29 -16.72
N SER A 251 -5.78 7.35 -16.41
CA SER A 251 -5.42 8.74 -16.75
C SER A 251 -4.10 9.15 -16.07
N LEU A 252 -3.88 8.71 -14.83
CA LEU A 252 -2.63 8.94 -14.11
C LEU A 252 -1.45 8.21 -14.79
N ALA A 253 -1.60 6.91 -15.06
CA ALA A 253 -0.59 6.10 -15.72
C ALA A 253 -0.28 6.64 -17.13
N PHE A 254 -1.32 7.01 -17.89
CA PHE A 254 -1.18 7.58 -19.24
C PHE A 254 -0.38 8.88 -19.22
N LYS A 255 -0.68 9.78 -18.27
CA LYS A 255 0.05 11.05 -18.13
C LYS A 255 1.50 10.81 -17.71
N GLN A 256 1.77 9.86 -16.82
CA GLN A 256 3.13 9.49 -16.42
C GLN A 256 3.94 8.92 -17.59
N TYR A 257 3.32 8.08 -18.42
CA TYR A 257 3.99 7.43 -19.55
C TYR A 257 4.16 8.35 -20.78
N THR A 258 3.14 9.18 -21.09
CA THR A 258 3.12 9.99 -22.33
C THR A 258 3.49 11.46 -22.12
N GLY A 259 3.54 11.93 -20.87
CA GLY A 259 3.74 13.34 -20.53
C GLY A 259 2.52 14.23 -20.72
N GLN A 260 1.40 13.73 -21.27
CA GLN A 260 0.21 14.53 -21.61
C GLN A 260 -1.09 13.86 -21.13
N SER A 261 -2.16 14.64 -21.03
CA SER A 261 -3.46 14.07 -20.67
C SER A 261 -4.06 13.25 -21.81
N VAL A 262 -4.91 12.28 -21.49
CA VAL A 262 -5.64 11.44 -22.44
C VAL A 262 -6.40 12.29 -23.47
N THR A 263 -7.11 13.31 -22.99
CA THR A 263 -7.91 14.21 -23.85
C THR A 263 -7.03 14.99 -24.82
N ALA A 264 -5.90 15.54 -24.32
CA ALA A 264 -4.97 16.27 -25.19
C ALA A 264 -4.39 15.36 -26.27
N TRP A 265 -3.99 14.14 -25.91
CA TRP A 265 -3.48 13.16 -26.86
C TRP A 265 -4.53 12.78 -27.92
N MET A 266 -5.76 12.46 -27.51
CA MET A 266 -6.86 12.12 -28.42
C MET A 266 -7.18 13.27 -29.40
N CYS A 267 -7.19 14.52 -28.92
CA CYS A 267 -7.39 15.71 -29.78
C CYS A 267 -6.29 15.86 -30.83
N THR A 268 -5.04 15.57 -30.46
CA THR A 268 -3.90 15.63 -31.38
C THR A 268 -4.01 14.57 -32.49
N GLN A 269 -4.48 13.36 -32.14
CA GLN A 269 -4.66 12.28 -33.11
C GLN A 269 -5.85 12.51 -34.09
N LYS A 270 -6.91 13.19 -33.66
CA LYS A 270 -8.04 13.55 -34.54
C LYS A 270 -7.70 14.62 -35.60
N ARG A 271 -6.64 15.39 -35.34
CA ARG A 271 -6.21 16.47 -36.26
C ARG A 271 -5.21 16.00 -37.31
N LYS A 272 -4.64 14.81 -37.15
CA LYS A 272 -3.79 14.16 -38.15
C LYS A 272 -4.61 13.31 -39.11
#